data_475e90ad0950ef4308ae6712149ec96f
#
_entry.id   475e90ad0950ef4308ae6712149ec96f
#
_cell.length_a   1.000
_cell.length_b   1.000
_cell.length_c   1.000
_cell.angle_alpha   90.00
_cell.angle_beta   90.00
_cell.angle_gamma   90.00
#
_symmetry.space_group_name_H-M   'P 1'
#
loop_
_entity.id
_entity.type
_entity.pdbx_description
1 polymer ?
#
loop_
_entity_poly.entity_id
_entity_poly.type
_entity_poly.pdbx_seq_one_letter_code
_entity_poly.pdbx_strand_id
1 'polypeptide(L)'
;MKKIPFPQVGEEVEGVGPRLTGYAWLSIAAALVTIGLKFGAYRVTGSVGLLSDAAESLVNLVAAIVALIALTVAARPADEGHHYGHGKAEYFSAGIEGLMIFVAAGVILVSAVQRFLNPVPLESVGLGLAISAVASAVNGAVGLLLVRAGRAHRSVTLTADGKHLLTDVWTSVGVIVGVLLVGSLHQVAAGKGGGSPVVES
;
A
#
# COMPACT_ATOMS: atom_id res chain seq x y z
N MET A 1 -13.09 -35.05 -42.02
CA MET A 1 -12.06 -34.37 -41.22
C MET A 1 -12.31 -32.87 -41.25
N LYS A 2 -12.83 -32.32 -40.18
CA LYS A 2 -13.11 -30.86 -40.04
C LYS A 2 -11.77 -30.16 -39.75
N LYS A 3 -11.25 -29.36 -40.67
CA LYS A 3 -10.05 -28.56 -40.45
C LYS A 3 -10.34 -27.55 -39.32
N ILE A 4 -9.65 -27.70 -38.19
CA ILE A 4 -9.64 -26.71 -37.15
C ILE A 4 -8.82 -25.52 -37.71
N PRO A 5 -9.39 -24.33 -37.87
CA PRO A 5 -8.60 -23.19 -38.32
C PRO A 5 -7.59 -22.84 -37.22
N PHE A 6 -6.31 -22.82 -37.58
CA PHE A 6 -5.28 -22.21 -36.73
C PHE A 6 -5.64 -20.74 -36.56
N PRO A 7 -5.58 -20.18 -35.34
CA PRO A 7 -5.74 -18.74 -35.16
C PRO A 7 -4.69 -18.05 -36.02
N GLN A 8 -5.14 -17.08 -36.81
CA GLN A 8 -4.28 -16.27 -37.66
C GLN A 8 -3.30 -15.53 -36.73
N VAL A 9 -2.01 -15.72 -36.98
CA VAL A 9 -0.91 -14.95 -36.37
C VAL A 9 -1.08 -13.52 -36.88
N GLY A 10 -1.86 -12.71 -36.16
CA GLY A 10 -2.23 -11.34 -36.58
C GLY A 10 -3.40 -10.74 -35.81
N GLU A 11 -4.08 -11.50 -34.92
CA GLU A 11 -4.87 -10.84 -33.89
C GLU A 11 -3.86 -10.11 -32.99
N GLU A 12 -3.71 -8.81 -33.25
CA GLU A 12 -3.05 -7.89 -32.33
C GLU A 12 -3.59 -8.22 -30.96
N VAL A 13 -2.73 -8.79 -30.10
CA VAL A 13 -2.93 -8.73 -28.65
C VAL A 13 -3.04 -7.24 -28.42
N GLU A 14 -4.28 -6.73 -28.26
CA GLU A 14 -4.55 -5.36 -27.87
C GLU A 14 -3.81 -5.17 -26.56
N GLY A 15 -2.53 -4.80 -26.76
CA GLY A 15 -1.49 -4.90 -25.78
C GLY A 15 -1.68 -3.83 -24.73
N VAL A 16 -1.04 -4.04 -23.68
CA VAL A 16 -0.53 -3.11 -22.71
C VAL A 16 -0.27 -1.76 -23.39
N GLY A 17 -1.33 -0.98 -23.61
CA GLY A 17 -1.29 0.28 -24.33
C GLY A 17 -0.99 1.45 -23.38
N PRO A 18 -0.80 2.68 -23.88
CA PRO A 18 -0.53 3.89 -23.11
C PRO A 18 -1.56 4.18 -21.99
N ARG A 19 -2.70 3.51 -22.01
CA ARG A 19 -3.73 3.60 -20.96
C ARG A 19 -3.31 2.94 -19.64
N LEU A 20 -2.52 1.85 -19.65
CA LEU A 20 -2.13 1.14 -18.42
C LEU A 20 -1.02 1.89 -17.67
N THR A 21 -0.09 2.54 -18.39
CA THR A 21 0.92 3.41 -17.76
C THR A 21 0.29 4.62 -17.06
N GLY A 22 -0.88 5.07 -17.51
CA GLY A 22 -1.64 6.12 -16.83
C GLY A 22 -2.07 5.74 -15.41
N TYR A 23 -2.42 4.48 -15.17
CA TYR A 23 -2.73 3.99 -13.83
C TYR A 23 -1.48 3.90 -12.93
N ALA A 24 -0.32 3.53 -13.47
CA ALA A 24 0.93 3.56 -12.72
C ALA A 24 1.34 5.00 -12.35
N TRP A 25 1.14 5.98 -13.22
CA TRP A 25 1.30 7.39 -12.88
C TRP A 25 0.34 7.87 -11.78
N LEU A 26 -0.90 7.35 -11.76
CA LEU A 26 -1.84 7.63 -10.68
C LEU A 26 -1.34 7.06 -9.34
N SER A 27 -0.77 5.85 -9.34
CA SER A 27 -0.15 5.24 -8.15
C SER A 27 1.03 6.07 -7.65
N ILE A 28 1.92 6.53 -8.53
CA ILE A 28 3.03 7.43 -8.19
C ILE A 28 2.50 8.73 -7.58
N ALA A 29 1.49 9.33 -8.19
CA ALA A 29 0.90 10.58 -7.67
C ALA A 29 0.30 10.37 -6.27
N ALA A 30 -0.41 9.26 -6.03
CA ALA A 30 -0.93 8.90 -4.72
C ALA A 30 0.19 8.73 -3.69
N ALA A 31 1.27 8.02 -4.04
CA ALA A 31 2.43 7.85 -3.18
C ALA A 31 3.09 9.19 -2.81
N LEU A 32 3.27 10.08 -3.78
CA LEU A 32 3.83 11.43 -3.52
C LEU A 32 2.94 12.26 -2.60
N VAL A 33 1.61 12.20 -2.79
CA VAL A 33 0.65 12.89 -1.92
C VAL A 33 0.71 12.33 -0.50
N THR A 34 0.72 11.02 -0.33
CA THR A 34 0.75 10.38 1.00
C THR A 34 2.07 10.63 1.72
N ILE A 35 3.21 10.60 1.02
CA ILE A 35 4.52 11.00 1.56
C ILE A 35 4.49 12.45 2.01
N GLY A 36 3.99 13.36 1.16
CA GLY A 36 3.90 14.79 1.48
C GLY A 36 3.05 15.07 2.72
N LEU A 37 1.89 14.41 2.84
CA LEU A 37 1.01 14.53 4.01
C LEU A 37 1.69 14.04 5.29
N LYS A 38 2.27 12.83 5.27
CA LYS A 38 2.91 12.21 6.43
C LYS A 38 4.18 12.94 6.85
N PHE A 39 5.02 13.32 5.89
CA PHE A 39 6.23 14.09 6.16
C PHE A 39 5.93 15.51 6.64
N GLY A 40 4.92 16.17 6.05
CA GLY A 40 4.45 17.47 6.53
C GLY A 40 3.94 17.40 7.97
N ALA A 41 3.18 16.38 8.31
CA ALA A 41 2.73 16.14 9.66
C ALA A 41 3.88 15.88 10.65
N TYR A 42 4.88 15.09 10.25
CA TYR A 42 6.10 14.92 11.03
C TYR A 42 6.80 16.26 11.32
N ARG A 43 6.93 17.13 10.32
CA ARG A 43 7.56 18.45 10.48
C ARG A 43 6.84 19.35 11.49
N VAL A 44 5.53 19.20 11.62
CA VAL A 44 4.71 20.00 12.56
C VAL A 44 4.69 19.39 13.95
N THR A 45 4.67 18.06 14.06
CA THR A 45 4.47 17.35 15.34
C THR A 45 5.76 16.84 15.97
N GLY A 46 6.83 16.63 15.19
CA GLY A 46 8.05 15.94 15.63
C GLY A 46 7.86 14.43 15.90
N SER A 47 6.68 13.86 15.58
CA SER A 47 6.36 12.47 15.89
C SER A 47 7.18 11.49 15.04
N VAL A 48 7.98 10.65 15.69
CA VAL A 48 8.79 9.61 15.05
C VAL A 48 7.90 8.55 14.36
N GLY A 49 6.69 8.31 14.87
CA GLY A 49 5.72 7.43 14.25
C GLY A 49 5.31 7.91 12.85
N LEU A 50 5.05 9.22 12.68
CA LEU A 50 4.73 9.81 11.38
C LEU A 50 5.93 9.79 10.41
N LEU A 51 7.16 9.88 10.92
CA LEU A 51 8.35 9.70 10.10
C LEU A 51 8.47 8.25 9.58
N SER A 52 8.21 7.25 10.42
CA SER A 52 8.16 5.85 10.01
C SER A 52 7.09 5.60 8.96
N ASP A 53 5.89 6.18 9.14
CA ASP A 53 4.80 6.11 8.17
C ASP A 53 5.18 6.75 6.82
N ALA A 54 5.92 7.86 6.84
CA ALA A 54 6.42 8.50 5.63
C ALA A 54 7.47 7.61 4.92
N ALA A 55 8.36 6.95 5.68
CA ALA A 55 9.34 6.01 5.13
C ALA A 55 8.66 4.78 4.49
N GLU A 56 7.58 4.26 5.09
CA GLU A 56 6.77 3.19 4.50
C GLU A 56 6.13 3.64 3.17
N SER A 57 5.59 4.86 3.12
CA SER A 57 5.04 5.42 1.89
C SER A 57 6.10 5.61 0.79
N LEU A 58 7.39 5.73 1.15
CA LEU A 58 8.49 5.75 0.17
C LEU A 58 8.66 4.37 -0.51
N VAL A 59 8.42 3.28 0.22
CA VAL A 59 8.41 1.92 -0.36
C VAL A 59 7.30 1.80 -1.42
N ASN A 60 6.12 2.37 -1.16
CA ASN A 60 5.02 2.39 -2.12
C ASN A 60 5.38 3.18 -3.39
N LEU A 61 6.12 4.27 -3.25
CA LEU A 61 6.64 5.02 -4.40
C LEU A 61 7.58 4.16 -5.24
N VAL A 62 8.49 3.40 -4.60
CA VAL A 62 9.38 2.47 -5.31
C VAL A 62 8.58 1.39 -6.04
N ALA A 63 7.55 0.80 -5.40
CA ALA A 63 6.65 -0.17 -6.02
C ALA A 63 5.99 0.39 -7.28
N ALA A 64 5.40 1.59 -7.17
CA ALA A 64 4.73 2.26 -8.29
C ALA A 64 5.69 2.58 -9.45
N ILE A 65 6.94 2.94 -9.16
CA ILE A 65 7.97 3.15 -10.20
C ILE A 65 8.32 1.82 -10.89
N VAL A 66 8.48 0.74 -10.14
CA VAL A 66 8.73 -0.61 -10.69
C VAL A 66 7.56 -1.03 -11.59
N ALA A 67 6.32 -0.80 -11.15
CA ALA A 67 5.12 -1.06 -11.94
C ALA A 67 5.11 -0.25 -13.25
N LEU A 68 5.44 1.05 -13.20
CA LEU A 68 5.53 1.89 -14.40
C LEU A 68 6.58 1.38 -15.39
N ILE A 69 7.77 1.00 -14.89
CA ILE A 69 8.84 0.45 -15.74
C ILE A 69 8.37 -0.85 -16.38
N ALA A 70 7.80 -1.77 -15.61
CA ALA A 70 7.34 -3.06 -16.10
C ALA A 70 6.24 -2.91 -17.17
N LEU A 71 5.26 -2.05 -16.96
CA LEU A 71 4.21 -1.77 -17.93
C LEU A 71 4.76 -1.12 -19.20
N THR A 72 5.73 -0.22 -19.05
CA THR A 72 6.40 0.42 -20.20
C THR A 72 7.20 -0.60 -21.02
N VAL A 73 7.89 -1.54 -20.35
CA VAL A 73 8.62 -2.62 -21.03
C VAL A 73 7.66 -3.60 -21.66
N ALA A 74 6.60 -4.01 -20.94
CA ALA A 74 5.61 -4.95 -21.45
C ALA A 74 4.86 -4.44 -22.69
N ALA A 75 4.73 -3.11 -22.83
CA ALA A 75 4.12 -2.47 -23.99
C ALA A 75 4.99 -2.50 -25.26
N ARG A 76 6.27 -2.92 -25.18
CA ARG A 76 7.15 -2.98 -26.34
C ARG A 76 6.76 -4.15 -27.24
N PRO A 77 6.78 -3.97 -28.56
CA PRO A 77 6.53 -5.05 -29.52
C PRO A 77 7.59 -6.15 -29.41
N ALA A 78 7.31 -7.31 -29.98
CA ALA A 78 8.27 -8.40 -30.11
C ALA A 78 9.50 -7.93 -30.90
N ASP A 79 10.68 -8.38 -30.50
CA ASP A 79 11.98 -8.14 -31.16
C ASP A 79 12.73 -9.47 -31.38
N GLU A 80 13.93 -9.40 -31.98
CA GLU A 80 14.74 -10.59 -32.28
C GLU A 80 15.13 -11.40 -31.03
N GLY A 81 15.25 -10.75 -29.87
CA GLY A 81 15.53 -11.40 -28.57
C GLY A 81 14.28 -11.88 -27.83
N HIS A 82 13.11 -11.33 -28.19
CA HIS A 82 11.85 -11.57 -27.48
C HIS A 82 10.70 -11.82 -28.49
N HIS A 83 10.75 -12.95 -29.16
CA HIS A 83 9.77 -13.34 -30.20
C HIS A 83 8.31 -13.36 -29.73
N TYR A 84 8.07 -13.54 -28.44
CA TYR A 84 6.74 -13.53 -27.80
C TYR A 84 6.40 -12.20 -27.12
N GLY A 85 7.17 -11.12 -27.41
CA GLY A 85 7.01 -9.83 -26.77
C GLY A 85 7.55 -9.77 -25.33
N HIS A 86 7.33 -8.62 -24.67
CA HIS A 86 7.93 -8.29 -23.37
C HIS A 86 6.96 -8.46 -22.19
N GLY A 87 5.79 -9.09 -22.38
CA GLY A 87 4.76 -9.26 -21.34
C GLY A 87 5.22 -9.92 -20.04
N LYS A 88 6.33 -10.67 -20.08
CA LYS A 88 6.93 -11.27 -18.88
C LYS A 88 7.40 -10.24 -17.85
N ALA A 89 7.66 -8.99 -18.26
CA ALA A 89 8.04 -7.90 -17.36
C ALA A 89 6.99 -7.64 -16.27
N GLU A 90 5.70 -7.82 -16.57
CA GLU A 90 4.63 -7.70 -15.59
C GLU A 90 4.72 -8.72 -14.46
N TYR A 91 5.11 -9.96 -14.77
CA TYR A 91 5.28 -11.00 -13.74
C TYR A 91 6.46 -10.71 -12.82
N PHE A 92 7.54 -10.11 -13.34
CA PHE A 92 8.67 -9.66 -12.52
C PHE A 92 8.26 -8.55 -11.56
N SER A 93 7.52 -7.56 -12.02
CA SER A 93 7.00 -6.49 -11.17
C SER A 93 6.11 -7.04 -10.07
N ALA A 94 5.14 -7.88 -10.41
CA ALA A 94 4.25 -8.50 -9.43
C ALA A 94 5.01 -9.37 -8.42
N GLY A 95 6.08 -10.04 -8.85
CA GLY A 95 6.96 -10.81 -7.97
C GLY A 95 7.73 -9.92 -6.98
N ILE A 96 8.28 -8.79 -7.46
CA ILE A 96 8.96 -7.80 -6.62
C ILE A 96 7.97 -7.20 -5.60
N GLU A 97 6.78 -6.82 -6.03
CA GLU A 97 5.74 -6.29 -5.15
C GLU A 97 5.31 -7.30 -4.09
N GLY A 98 5.11 -8.57 -4.46
CA GLY A 98 4.81 -9.63 -3.51
C GLY A 98 5.93 -9.82 -2.47
N LEU A 99 7.20 -9.73 -2.90
CA LEU A 99 8.34 -9.79 -2.00
C LEU A 99 8.37 -8.58 -1.05
N MET A 100 8.09 -7.37 -1.54
CA MET A 100 8.04 -6.17 -0.70
C MET A 100 6.93 -6.27 0.35
N ILE A 101 5.73 -6.74 -0.02
CA ILE A 101 4.63 -7.00 0.92
C ILE A 101 5.07 -8.01 2.00
N PHE A 102 5.74 -9.09 1.60
CA PHE A 102 6.21 -10.12 2.52
C PHE A 102 7.24 -9.57 3.52
N VAL A 103 8.21 -8.79 3.04
CA VAL A 103 9.22 -8.13 3.88
C VAL A 103 8.55 -7.13 4.83
N ALA A 104 7.65 -6.29 4.33
CA ALA A 104 6.90 -5.33 5.13
C ALA A 104 6.10 -6.01 6.25
N ALA A 105 5.40 -7.11 5.94
CA ALA A 105 4.69 -7.90 6.93
C ALA A 105 5.61 -8.45 8.02
N GLY A 106 6.81 -8.92 7.65
CA GLY A 106 7.83 -9.36 8.60
C GLY A 106 8.31 -8.24 9.53
N VAL A 107 8.60 -7.06 8.99
CA VAL A 107 9.00 -5.87 9.76
C VAL A 107 7.90 -5.44 10.71
N ILE A 108 6.64 -5.41 10.25
CA ILE A 108 5.48 -5.05 11.09
C ILE A 108 5.34 -6.05 12.24
N LEU A 109 5.47 -7.35 11.98
CA LEU A 109 5.36 -8.39 13.01
C LEU A 109 6.47 -8.23 14.08
N VAL A 110 7.72 -8.06 13.66
CA VAL A 110 8.86 -7.83 14.57
C VAL A 110 8.63 -6.56 15.40
N SER A 111 8.22 -5.46 14.76
CA SER A 111 7.94 -4.19 15.43
C SER A 111 6.79 -4.31 16.43
N ALA A 112 5.74 -5.05 16.08
CA ALA A 112 4.60 -5.30 16.98
C ALA A 112 5.02 -6.09 18.23
N VAL A 113 5.84 -7.14 18.06
CA VAL A 113 6.39 -7.92 19.19
C VAL A 113 7.28 -7.05 20.06
N GLN A 114 8.20 -6.27 19.48
CA GLN A 114 9.08 -5.36 20.23
C GLN A 114 8.27 -4.32 21.03
N ARG A 115 7.21 -3.76 20.42
CA ARG A 115 6.37 -2.76 21.07
C ARG A 115 5.47 -3.35 22.16
N PHE A 116 5.10 -4.62 22.02
CA PHE A 116 4.41 -5.37 23.08
C PHE A 116 5.31 -5.63 24.28
N LEU A 117 6.58 -6.00 24.05
CA LEU A 117 7.56 -6.25 25.10
C LEU A 117 8.07 -4.96 25.76
N ASN A 118 8.18 -3.86 25.01
CA ASN A 118 8.66 -2.56 25.45
C ASN A 118 7.66 -1.47 25.06
N PRO A 119 6.59 -1.26 25.87
CA PRO A 119 5.57 -0.25 25.56
C PRO A 119 6.16 1.16 25.51
N VAL A 120 5.91 1.88 24.41
CA VAL A 120 6.32 3.28 24.23
C VAL A 120 5.06 4.16 24.24
N PRO A 121 5.08 5.32 24.90
CA PRO A 121 3.96 6.24 24.92
C PRO A 121 3.55 6.64 23.48
N LEU A 122 2.25 6.79 23.26
CA LEU A 122 1.69 7.23 21.98
C LEU A 122 1.80 8.75 21.89
N GLU A 123 2.60 9.27 20.95
CA GLU A 123 2.75 10.68 20.69
C GLU A 123 1.72 11.16 19.65
N SER A 124 1.17 12.38 19.86
CA SER A 124 0.32 13.10 18.87
C SER A 124 -0.79 12.25 18.23
N VAL A 125 -1.48 11.43 19.04
CA VAL A 125 -2.46 10.44 18.57
C VAL A 125 -3.51 11.04 17.63
N GLY A 126 -4.07 12.21 17.94
CA GLY A 126 -5.18 12.78 17.18
C GLY A 126 -4.80 13.19 15.77
N LEU A 127 -3.72 13.95 15.60
CA LEU A 127 -3.28 14.42 14.27
C LEU A 127 -2.70 13.28 13.45
N GLY A 128 -1.89 12.41 14.06
CA GLY A 128 -1.35 11.23 13.40
C GLY A 128 -2.45 10.32 12.86
N LEU A 129 -3.47 10.07 13.66
CA LEU A 129 -4.61 9.23 13.29
C LEU A 129 -5.41 9.84 12.12
N ALA A 130 -5.67 11.17 12.16
CA ALA A 130 -6.39 11.86 11.10
C ALA A 130 -5.62 11.78 9.75
N ILE A 131 -4.31 12.00 9.77
CA ILE A 131 -3.48 11.95 8.56
C ILE A 131 -3.36 10.53 8.04
N SER A 132 -3.17 9.54 8.91
CA SER A 132 -3.16 8.13 8.51
C SER A 132 -4.51 7.71 7.90
N ALA A 133 -5.63 8.20 8.42
CA ALA A 133 -6.96 7.94 7.85
C ALA A 133 -7.11 8.55 6.44
N VAL A 134 -6.67 9.80 6.24
CA VAL A 134 -6.70 10.45 4.92
C VAL A 134 -5.78 9.73 3.94
N ALA A 135 -4.55 9.41 4.33
CA ALA A 135 -3.61 8.66 3.48
C ALA A 135 -4.15 7.28 3.11
N SER A 136 -4.77 6.56 4.07
CA SER A 136 -5.43 5.27 3.83
C SER A 136 -6.62 5.39 2.88
N ALA A 137 -7.40 6.47 2.97
CA ALA A 137 -8.50 6.71 2.03
C ALA A 137 -7.98 6.93 0.60
N VAL A 138 -6.89 7.69 0.43
CA VAL A 138 -6.23 7.88 -0.88
C VAL A 138 -5.73 6.54 -1.42
N ASN A 139 -4.95 5.79 -0.63
CA ASN A 139 -4.43 4.48 -1.03
C ASN A 139 -5.55 3.49 -1.33
N GLY A 140 -6.63 3.48 -0.55
CA GLY A 140 -7.79 2.63 -0.76
C GLY A 140 -8.51 2.93 -2.08
N ALA A 141 -8.76 4.21 -2.38
CA ALA A 141 -9.40 4.63 -3.61
C ALA A 141 -8.55 4.25 -4.84
N VAL A 142 -7.26 4.58 -4.81
CA VAL A 142 -6.34 4.27 -5.92
C VAL A 142 -6.13 2.76 -6.03
N GLY A 143 -5.92 2.04 -4.93
CA GLY A 143 -5.77 0.59 -4.93
C GLY A 143 -6.96 -0.16 -5.52
N LEU A 144 -8.19 0.26 -5.19
CA LEU A 144 -9.40 -0.30 -5.79
C LEU A 144 -9.49 -0.02 -7.29
N LEU A 145 -9.12 1.18 -7.74
CA LEU A 145 -9.06 1.53 -9.16
C LEU A 145 -8.05 0.67 -9.90
N LEU A 146 -6.84 0.50 -9.35
CA LEU A 146 -5.78 -0.32 -9.93
C LEU A 146 -6.18 -1.79 -10.03
N VAL A 147 -6.76 -2.37 -8.96
CA VAL A 147 -7.24 -3.77 -9.01
C VAL A 147 -8.33 -3.96 -10.05
N ARG A 148 -9.27 -3.00 -10.16
CA ARG A 148 -10.33 -3.06 -11.19
C ARG A 148 -9.75 -2.96 -12.59
N ALA A 149 -8.85 -1.99 -12.83
CA ALA A 149 -8.18 -1.82 -14.11
C ALA A 149 -7.32 -3.05 -14.46
N GLY A 150 -6.54 -3.55 -13.50
CA GLY A 150 -5.71 -4.74 -13.67
C GLY A 150 -6.51 -5.97 -14.06
N ARG A 151 -7.67 -6.19 -13.43
CA ARG A 151 -8.58 -7.29 -13.80
C ARG A 151 -9.21 -7.09 -15.18
N ALA A 152 -9.66 -5.87 -15.50
CA ALA A 152 -10.28 -5.57 -16.78
C ALA A 152 -9.32 -5.73 -17.96
N HIS A 153 -8.07 -5.36 -17.79
CA HIS A 153 -7.03 -5.43 -18.83
C HIS A 153 -6.09 -6.64 -18.68
N ARG A 154 -6.38 -7.56 -17.75
CA ARG A 154 -5.55 -8.74 -17.45
C ARG A 154 -4.10 -8.40 -17.12
N SER A 155 -3.84 -7.20 -16.55
CA SER A 155 -2.53 -6.80 -16.08
C SER A 155 -2.25 -7.32 -14.68
N VAL A 156 -1.21 -8.15 -14.56
CA VAL A 156 -0.77 -8.71 -13.28
C VAL A 156 -0.13 -7.63 -12.42
N THR A 157 0.68 -6.74 -13.03
CA THR A 157 1.33 -5.60 -12.39
C THR A 157 0.32 -4.67 -11.71
N LEU A 158 -0.70 -4.18 -12.45
CA LEU A 158 -1.70 -3.30 -11.84
C LEU A 158 -2.49 -3.97 -10.73
N THR A 159 -2.74 -5.27 -10.87
CA THR A 159 -3.44 -6.04 -9.83
C THR A 159 -2.58 -6.18 -8.58
N ALA A 160 -1.28 -6.38 -8.73
CA ALA A 160 -0.33 -6.50 -7.63
C ALA A 160 -0.14 -5.15 -6.91
N ASP A 161 0.14 -4.06 -7.66
CA ASP A 161 0.27 -2.69 -7.12
C ASP A 161 -1.01 -2.25 -6.37
N GLY A 162 -2.18 -2.49 -6.95
CA GLY A 162 -3.45 -2.22 -6.27
C GLY A 162 -3.65 -3.03 -4.98
N LYS A 163 -3.24 -4.30 -4.95
CA LYS A 163 -3.28 -5.12 -3.73
C LYS A 163 -2.28 -4.64 -2.68
N HIS A 164 -1.10 -4.19 -3.10
CA HIS A 164 -0.12 -3.58 -2.20
C HIS A 164 -0.72 -2.38 -1.47
N LEU A 165 -1.28 -1.41 -2.21
CA LEU A 165 -1.96 -0.26 -1.62
C LEU A 165 -3.12 -0.63 -0.69
N LEU A 166 -3.90 -1.67 -1.02
CA LEU A 166 -4.98 -2.15 -0.16
C LEU A 166 -4.45 -2.84 1.11
N THR A 167 -3.29 -3.49 1.05
CA THR A 167 -2.63 -4.06 2.25
C THR A 167 -2.28 -2.96 3.23
N ASP A 168 -1.75 -1.83 2.76
CA ASP A 168 -1.45 -0.67 3.60
C ASP A 168 -2.70 -0.07 4.27
N VAL A 169 -3.85 -0.11 3.58
CA VAL A 169 -5.12 0.29 4.20
C VAL A 169 -5.48 -0.64 5.36
N TRP A 170 -5.34 -1.96 5.19
CA TRP A 170 -5.63 -2.92 6.24
C TRP A 170 -4.70 -2.78 7.45
N THR A 171 -3.40 -2.53 7.23
CA THR A 171 -2.45 -2.26 8.33
C THR A 171 -2.80 -0.98 9.06
N SER A 172 -3.16 0.09 8.35
CA SER A 172 -3.63 1.35 8.95
C SER A 172 -4.91 1.18 9.76
N VAL A 173 -5.89 0.43 9.26
CA VAL A 173 -7.12 0.10 10.02
C VAL A 173 -6.77 -0.66 11.30
N GLY A 174 -5.85 -1.63 11.22
CA GLY A 174 -5.37 -2.36 12.40
C GLY A 174 -4.75 -1.44 13.46
N VAL A 175 -3.94 -0.48 13.04
CA VAL A 175 -3.33 0.52 13.94
C VAL A 175 -4.40 1.41 14.57
N ILE A 176 -5.35 1.93 13.78
CA ILE A 176 -6.45 2.77 14.27
C ILE A 176 -7.27 2.03 15.34
N VAL A 177 -7.69 0.79 15.05
CA VAL A 177 -8.43 -0.05 16.00
C VAL A 177 -7.61 -0.31 17.26
N GLY A 178 -6.32 -0.63 17.12
CA GLY A 178 -5.42 -0.86 18.26
C GLY A 178 -5.32 0.36 19.17
N VAL A 179 -5.13 1.55 18.61
CA VAL A 179 -5.05 2.81 19.36
C VAL A 179 -6.36 3.11 20.09
N LEU A 180 -7.50 2.94 19.42
CA LEU A 180 -8.82 3.15 20.04
C LEU A 180 -9.08 2.18 21.20
N LEU A 181 -8.69 0.90 21.06
CA LEU A 181 -8.83 -0.10 22.11
C LEU A 181 -7.97 0.23 23.34
N VAL A 182 -6.70 0.60 23.13
CA VAL A 182 -5.79 0.99 24.22
C VAL A 182 -6.31 2.24 24.92
N GLY A 183 -6.78 3.24 24.15
CA GLY A 183 -7.35 4.47 24.72
C GLY A 183 -8.61 4.20 25.57
N SER A 184 -9.50 3.33 25.10
CA SER A 184 -10.73 2.96 25.85
C SER A 184 -10.42 2.18 27.12
N LEU A 185 -9.47 1.25 27.06
CA LEU A 185 -9.05 0.49 28.25
C LEU A 185 -8.43 1.39 29.32
N HIS A 186 -7.62 2.37 28.91
CA HIS A 186 -7.02 3.34 29.82
C HIS A 186 -8.07 4.20 30.51
N GLN A 187 -9.10 4.67 29.80
CA GLN A 187 -10.22 5.42 30.38
C GLN A 187 -11.04 4.59 31.38
N VAL A 188 -11.31 3.32 31.04
CA VAL A 188 -12.04 2.40 31.97
C VAL A 188 -11.23 2.13 33.24
N ALA A 189 -9.91 1.98 33.12
CA ALA A 189 -9.02 1.78 34.27
C ALA A 189 -8.95 3.04 35.16
N ALA A 190 -8.85 4.23 34.56
CA ALA A 190 -8.84 5.51 35.27
C ALA A 190 -10.18 5.82 35.93
N GLY A 191 -11.32 5.48 35.30
CA GLY A 191 -12.65 5.67 35.85
C GLY A 191 -12.99 4.73 37.07
N LYS A 192 -12.33 3.58 37.16
CA LYS A 192 -12.47 2.67 38.32
C LYS A 192 -11.61 3.04 39.52
N GLY A 193 -10.58 3.92 39.33
CA GLY A 193 -9.73 4.40 40.45
C GLY A 193 -10.27 5.61 41.21
N GLY A 194 -11.38 6.22 40.76
CA GLY A 194 -11.94 7.45 41.33
C GLY A 194 -12.95 7.31 42.45
N GLY A 195 -13.05 6.16 43.09
CA GLY A 195 -14.08 5.91 44.13
C GLY A 195 -13.53 5.49 45.49
N SER A 196 -12.74 6.34 46.15
CA SER A 196 -12.53 6.25 47.58
C SER A 196 -12.97 7.58 48.22
N PRO A 197 -14.07 7.65 48.95
CA PRO A 197 -14.35 8.81 49.79
C PRO A 197 -13.32 8.83 50.91
N VAL A 198 -12.54 9.89 50.97
CA VAL A 198 -11.76 10.23 52.14
C VAL A 198 -12.79 10.51 53.27
N VAL A 199 -12.92 9.57 54.19
CA VAL A 199 -13.62 9.80 55.45
C VAL A 199 -12.65 10.64 56.29
N GLU A 200 -12.88 11.95 56.37
CA GLU A 200 -12.33 12.80 57.44
C GLU A 200 -13.04 12.45 58.72
N SER A 201 -12.30 12.00 59.69
CA SER A 201 -12.64 11.97 61.11
C SER A 201 -11.71 12.84 61.93
#